data_dc52f013f53014a1b1ff79d67ca003f9
#
_entry.id   dc52f013f53014a1b1ff79d67ca003f9
#
_cell.length_a   1.000
_cell.length_b   1.000
_cell.length_c   1.000
_cell.angle_alpha   90.00
_cell.angle_beta   90.00
_cell.angle_gamma   90.00
#
_symmetry.space_group_name_H-M   'P 1'
#
loop_
_entity.id
_entity.type
_entity.pdbx_description
1 polymer ?
#
loop_
_entity_poly.entity_id
_entity_poly.type
_entity_poly.pdbx_seq_one_letter_code
_entity_poly.pdbx_strand_id
1 'polypeptide(L)'
;RGDSREWCAGALAALYTEMGGESLYFGKPHPPIYDLARRRYAALMDSMSDPRIIAIGDGIRTDILGGQQEDIDSLFITGGLAAAETKTVTQPDQAALNAYIETEKVTPTYAIGFLR
;
A
#
# COMPACT_ATOMS: atom_id res chain seq x y z
N ARG A 1 -2.25 -15.99 9.85
CA ARG A 1 -0.99 -16.74 9.73
C ARG A 1 -1.34 -18.20 9.46
N GLY A 2 -0.92 -18.75 8.33
CA GLY A 2 -1.36 -20.07 7.90
C GLY A 2 -2.88 -20.14 7.70
N ASP A 3 -3.52 -21.20 8.16
CA ASP A 3 -4.98 -21.41 8.05
C ASP A 3 -5.80 -20.68 9.13
N SER A 4 -5.16 -19.99 10.08
CA SER A 4 -5.87 -19.25 11.12
C SER A 4 -6.14 -17.81 10.70
N ARG A 5 -7.41 -17.38 10.82
CA ARG A 5 -7.80 -15.98 10.66
C ARG A 5 -7.71 -15.28 12.01
N GLU A 6 -6.85 -14.28 12.08
CA GLU A 6 -6.73 -13.41 13.25
C GLU A 6 -7.35 -12.04 12.92
N TRP A 7 -8.01 -11.46 13.90
CA TRP A 7 -8.55 -10.10 13.78
C TRP A 7 -7.39 -9.09 13.76
N CYS A 8 -7.26 -8.37 12.67
CA CYS A 8 -6.34 -7.23 12.62
C CYS A 8 -7.00 -5.96 13.19
N ALA A 9 -6.19 -4.97 13.53
CA ALA A 9 -6.67 -3.70 14.08
C ALA A 9 -7.73 -3.02 13.18
N GLY A 10 -7.55 -3.09 11.86
CA GLY A 10 -8.51 -2.54 10.90
C GLY A 10 -9.88 -3.24 10.95
N ALA A 11 -9.90 -4.57 11.11
CA ALA A 11 -11.14 -5.32 11.23
C ALA A 11 -11.88 -5.01 12.54
N LEU A 12 -11.15 -4.84 13.65
CA LEU A 12 -11.72 -4.41 14.92
C LEU A 12 -12.29 -2.98 14.85
N ALA A 13 -11.57 -2.07 14.19
CA ALA A 13 -12.03 -0.70 13.97
C ALA A 13 -13.31 -0.66 13.11
N ALA A 14 -13.38 -1.47 12.05
CA ALA A 14 -14.56 -1.58 11.21
C ALA A 14 -15.78 -2.07 12.03
N LEU A 15 -15.61 -3.13 12.81
CA LEU A 15 -16.67 -3.63 13.68
C LEU A 15 -17.13 -2.58 14.70
N TYR A 16 -16.18 -1.85 15.32
CA TYR A 16 -16.50 -0.77 16.25
C TYR A 16 -17.33 0.33 15.59
N THR A 17 -16.99 0.69 14.35
CA THR A 17 -17.76 1.67 13.56
C THR A 17 -19.17 1.16 13.24
N GLU A 18 -19.32 -0.11 12.86
CA GLU A 18 -20.63 -0.73 12.63
C GLU A 18 -21.51 -0.72 13.89
N MET A 19 -20.90 -0.82 15.07
CA MET A 19 -21.58 -0.70 16.35
C MET A 19 -21.94 0.74 16.75
N GLY A 20 -21.66 1.72 15.90
CA GLY A 20 -21.96 3.15 16.12
C GLY A 20 -20.81 3.93 16.75
N GLY A 21 -19.61 3.35 16.84
CA GLY A 21 -18.40 4.03 17.29
C GLY A 21 -17.75 4.87 16.20
N GLU A 22 -16.81 5.73 16.58
CA GLU A 22 -15.97 6.50 15.67
C GLU A 22 -14.54 5.94 15.67
N SER A 23 -14.07 5.51 14.50
CA SER A 23 -12.72 4.97 14.34
C SER A 23 -11.82 5.97 13.63
N LEU A 24 -10.61 6.20 14.17
CA LEU A 24 -9.60 7.04 13.57
C LEU A 24 -8.49 6.15 12.99
N TYR A 25 -8.14 6.41 11.73
CA TYR A 25 -7.16 5.64 10.99
C TYR A 25 -5.89 6.46 10.74
N PHE A 26 -4.75 5.97 11.23
CA PHE A 26 -3.45 6.62 11.10
C PHE A 26 -2.48 5.85 10.20
N GLY A 27 -2.72 4.57 9.97
CA GLY A 27 -1.90 3.71 9.11
C GLY A 27 -2.23 3.87 7.62
N LYS A 28 -1.39 3.28 6.76
CA LYS A 28 -1.61 3.24 5.30
C LYS A 28 -3.00 2.71 4.94
N PRO A 29 -3.70 3.27 3.97
CA PRO A 29 -3.33 4.34 3.02
C PRO A 29 -3.62 5.77 3.50
N HIS A 30 -3.95 5.97 4.79
CA HIS A 30 -4.43 7.24 5.31
C HIS A 30 -3.32 8.30 5.48
N PRO A 31 -3.61 9.60 5.22
CA PRO A 31 -2.62 10.67 5.17
C PRO A 31 -1.73 10.85 6.42
N PRO A 32 -2.19 10.64 7.66
CA PRO A 32 -1.40 10.97 8.85
C PRO A 32 -0.03 10.29 8.91
N ILE A 33 0.10 9.03 8.40
CA ILE A 33 1.40 8.34 8.40
C ILE A 33 2.39 8.98 7.43
N TYR A 34 1.91 9.47 6.28
CA TYR A 34 2.73 10.15 5.27
C TYR A 34 3.19 11.52 5.77
N ASP A 35 2.31 12.27 6.41
CA ASP A 35 2.65 13.55 7.03
C ASP A 35 3.70 13.39 8.14
N LEU A 36 3.56 12.34 8.95
CA LEU A 36 4.55 12.01 9.96
C LEU A 36 5.91 11.68 9.33
N ALA A 37 5.92 10.85 8.28
CA ALA A 37 7.14 10.47 7.57
C ALA A 37 7.85 11.68 6.97
N ARG A 38 7.10 12.58 6.30
CA ARG A 38 7.64 13.82 5.73
C ARG A 38 8.23 14.73 6.79
N ARG A 39 7.54 14.91 7.91
CA ARG A 39 8.06 15.72 9.05
C ARG A 39 9.33 15.13 9.65
N ARG A 40 9.41 13.81 9.79
CA ARG A 40 10.61 13.13 10.28
C ARG A 40 11.77 13.26 9.30
N TYR A 41 11.50 13.09 8.01
CA TYR A 41 12.51 13.27 6.98
C TYR A 41 13.04 14.71 6.97
N ALA A 42 12.15 15.71 6.95
CA ALA A 42 12.54 17.13 6.97
C ALA A 42 13.39 17.50 8.20
N ALA A 43 13.14 16.89 9.35
CA ALA A 43 13.93 17.11 10.54
C ALA A 43 15.37 16.53 10.47
N LEU A 44 15.61 15.57 9.58
CA LEU A 44 16.91 14.91 9.37
C LEU A 44 17.72 15.55 8.24
N MET A 45 17.09 16.32 7.37
CA MET A 45 17.71 16.91 6.17
C MET A 45 17.82 18.42 6.30
N ASP A 46 19.04 18.96 6.27
CA ASP A 46 19.33 20.39 6.36
C ASP A 46 18.92 21.22 5.13
N SER A 47 18.59 20.57 4.01
CA SER A 47 18.16 21.27 2.79
C SER A 47 16.94 20.62 2.18
N MET A 48 15.90 21.39 2.01
CA MET A 48 14.67 21.07 1.27
C MET A 48 14.93 21.03 -0.24
N SER A 49 15.69 20.06 -0.73
CA SER A 49 15.47 19.61 -2.10
C SER A 49 14.24 18.72 -2.05
N ASP A 50 13.30 18.92 -2.96
CA ASP A 50 12.11 18.09 -3.09
C ASP A 50 12.53 16.61 -3.17
N PRO A 51 12.28 15.79 -2.15
CA PRO A 51 12.81 14.44 -2.13
C PRO A 51 12.09 13.62 -3.20
N ARG A 52 12.86 12.97 -4.06
CA ARG A 52 12.29 11.93 -4.91
C ARG A 52 11.93 10.73 -4.02
N ILE A 53 10.64 10.52 -3.81
CA ILE A 53 10.09 9.49 -2.96
C ILE A 53 9.41 8.45 -3.85
N ILE A 54 9.57 7.18 -3.52
CA ILE A 54 8.83 6.08 -4.11
C ILE A 54 8.23 5.23 -2.98
N ALA A 55 6.94 4.91 -3.11
CA ALA A 55 6.28 3.96 -2.21
C ALA A 55 6.52 2.53 -2.73
N ILE A 56 7.03 1.64 -1.89
CA ILE A 56 7.29 0.24 -2.25
C ILE A 56 6.49 -0.67 -1.34
N GLY A 57 5.70 -1.58 -1.91
CA GLY A 57 4.95 -2.53 -1.11
C GLY A 57 4.13 -3.51 -1.93
N ASP A 58 3.55 -4.50 -1.24
CA ASP A 58 2.74 -5.57 -1.81
C ASP A 58 1.23 -5.41 -1.55
N GLY A 59 0.84 -4.40 -0.79
CA GLY A 59 -0.56 -4.10 -0.50
C GLY A 59 -1.14 -3.09 -1.48
N ILE A 60 -1.96 -3.56 -2.43
CA ILE A 60 -2.58 -2.67 -3.44
C ILE A 60 -3.43 -1.57 -2.78
N ARG A 61 -4.21 -1.91 -1.74
CA ARG A 61 -5.10 -0.99 -1.03
C ARG A 61 -4.46 -0.22 0.12
N THR A 62 -3.22 -0.50 0.42
CA THR A 62 -2.45 0.16 1.49
C THR A 62 -1.27 0.92 0.94
N ASP A 63 -0.26 0.22 0.44
CA ASP A 63 0.98 0.81 -0.05
C ASP A 63 0.76 1.59 -1.35
N ILE A 64 0.10 0.97 -2.31
CA ILE A 64 -0.05 1.54 -3.66
C ILE A 64 -1.14 2.62 -3.67
N LEU A 65 -2.29 2.33 -3.06
CA LEU A 65 -3.35 3.33 -2.91
C LEU A 65 -2.86 4.55 -2.14
N GLY A 66 -2.11 4.33 -1.05
CA GLY A 66 -1.53 5.43 -0.29
C GLY A 66 -0.56 6.27 -1.11
N GLY A 67 0.33 5.65 -1.88
CA GLY A 67 1.22 6.35 -2.82
C GLY A 67 0.44 7.17 -3.83
N GLN A 68 -0.59 6.58 -4.44
CA GLN A 68 -1.45 7.27 -5.40
C GLN A 68 -2.18 8.48 -4.79
N GLN A 69 -2.73 8.35 -3.58
CA GLN A 69 -3.42 9.44 -2.89
C GLN A 69 -2.50 10.59 -2.48
N GLU A 70 -1.23 10.28 -2.22
CA GLU A 70 -0.20 11.23 -1.83
C GLU A 70 0.62 11.80 -3.01
N ASP A 71 0.24 11.43 -4.24
CA ASP A 71 0.95 11.80 -5.48
C ASP A 71 2.43 11.37 -5.46
N ILE A 72 2.67 10.17 -4.95
CA ILE A 72 3.99 9.54 -4.86
C ILE A 72 4.05 8.37 -5.84
N ASP A 73 5.14 8.28 -6.61
CA ASP A 73 5.41 7.11 -7.44
C ASP A 73 5.41 5.82 -6.61
N SER A 74 4.94 4.73 -7.20
CA SER A 74 4.86 3.45 -6.50
C SER A 74 5.46 2.29 -7.28
N LEU A 75 6.08 1.36 -6.53
CA LEU A 75 6.55 0.07 -7.01
C LEU A 75 5.74 -1.04 -6.32
N PHE A 76 4.88 -1.68 -7.09
CA PHE A 76 4.05 -2.78 -6.62
C PHE A 76 4.81 -4.11 -6.67
N ILE A 77 4.93 -4.77 -5.51
CA ILE A 77 5.56 -6.09 -5.37
C ILE A 77 4.46 -7.15 -5.51
N THR A 78 4.34 -7.72 -6.70
CA THR A 78 3.24 -8.63 -7.04
C THR A 78 3.40 -10.02 -6.44
N GLY A 79 4.61 -10.43 -6.05
CA GLY A 79 4.90 -11.73 -5.43
C GLY A 79 4.57 -11.82 -3.93
N GLY A 80 3.95 -10.77 -3.36
CA GLY A 80 3.44 -10.75 -2.00
C GLY A 80 1.96 -11.15 -1.92
N LEU A 81 1.14 -10.27 -1.34
CA LEU A 81 -0.28 -10.53 -1.07
C LEU A 81 -1.11 -10.87 -2.33
N ALA A 82 -0.75 -10.32 -3.48
CA ALA A 82 -1.47 -10.49 -4.75
C ALA A 82 -0.83 -11.54 -5.69
N ALA A 83 0.02 -12.41 -5.17
CA ALA A 83 0.76 -13.36 -6.02
C ALA A 83 -0.16 -14.31 -6.82
N ALA A 84 -1.26 -14.73 -6.22
CA ALA A 84 -2.23 -15.62 -6.86
C ALA A 84 -3.01 -14.88 -7.95
N GLU A 85 -3.52 -13.68 -7.67
CA GLU A 85 -4.32 -12.87 -8.57
C GLU A 85 -3.53 -12.39 -9.78
N THR A 86 -2.26 -12.03 -9.57
CA THR A 86 -1.35 -11.58 -10.62
C THR A 86 -0.59 -12.72 -11.30
N LYS A 87 -0.82 -13.97 -10.86
CA LYS A 87 -0.13 -15.17 -11.31
C LYS A 87 1.40 -15.01 -11.31
N THR A 88 1.92 -14.41 -10.23
CA THR A 88 3.35 -14.15 -10.09
C THR A 88 4.09 -15.43 -9.69
N VAL A 89 5.04 -15.83 -10.52
CA VAL A 89 6.04 -16.87 -10.19
C VAL A 89 7.40 -16.21 -9.96
N THR A 90 7.97 -15.59 -10.96
CA THR A 90 9.17 -14.72 -10.89
C THR A 90 8.80 -13.28 -11.19
N GLN A 91 7.94 -13.09 -12.19
CA GLN A 91 7.33 -11.84 -12.57
C GLN A 91 5.81 -12.06 -12.69
N PRO A 92 4.99 -11.03 -12.60
CA PRO A 92 3.56 -11.16 -12.82
C PRO A 92 3.25 -11.53 -14.28
N ASP A 93 2.17 -12.28 -14.48
CA ASP A 93 1.55 -12.37 -15.80
C ASP A 93 0.92 -11.01 -16.16
N GLN A 94 1.25 -10.50 -17.33
CA GLN A 94 0.85 -9.13 -17.70
C GLN A 94 -0.68 -8.96 -17.78
N ALA A 95 -1.38 -9.96 -18.34
CA ALA A 95 -2.84 -9.89 -18.48
C ALA A 95 -3.53 -10.00 -17.12
N ALA A 96 -3.04 -10.87 -16.24
CA ALA A 96 -3.55 -11.01 -14.88
C ALA A 96 -3.30 -9.76 -14.05
N LEU A 97 -2.12 -9.15 -14.15
CA LEU A 97 -1.80 -7.89 -13.48
C LEU A 97 -2.72 -6.76 -13.95
N ASN A 98 -2.93 -6.61 -15.24
CA ASN A 98 -3.81 -5.57 -15.79
C ASN A 98 -5.25 -5.75 -15.30
N ALA A 99 -5.77 -6.97 -15.31
CA ALA A 99 -7.12 -7.28 -14.82
C ALA A 99 -7.25 -6.98 -13.30
N TYR A 100 -6.23 -7.31 -12.53
CA TYR A 100 -6.20 -7.03 -11.09
C TYR A 100 -6.20 -5.53 -10.80
N ILE A 101 -5.33 -4.74 -11.46
CA ILE A 101 -5.26 -3.28 -11.35
C ILE A 101 -6.62 -2.65 -11.72
N GLU A 102 -7.24 -3.10 -12.81
CA GLU A 102 -8.54 -2.61 -13.25
C GLU A 102 -9.65 -2.90 -12.22
N THR A 103 -9.66 -4.10 -11.66
CA THR A 103 -10.62 -4.51 -10.61
C THR A 103 -10.44 -3.68 -9.34
N GLU A 104 -9.22 -3.49 -8.90
CA GLU A 104 -8.89 -2.74 -7.69
C GLU A 104 -9.02 -1.22 -7.87
N LYS A 105 -9.01 -0.72 -9.11
CA LYS A 105 -9.04 0.72 -9.47
C LYS A 105 -7.90 1.52 -8.83
N VAL A 106 -6.75 0.89 -8.67
CA VAL A 106 -5.52 1.47 -8.12
C VAL A 106 -4.39 1.16 -9.07
N THR A 107 -3.71 2.20 -9.58
CA THR A 107 -2.68 2.07 -10.62
C THR A 107 -1.29 2.32 -10.04
N PRO A 108 -0.44 1.31 -9.91
CA PRO A 108 0.96 1.50 -9.56
C PRO A 108 1.73 2.17 -10.70
N THR A 109 2.78 2.94 -10.38
CA THR A 109 3.70 3.48 -11.38
C THR A 109 4.53 2.37 -12.01
N TYR A 110 5.01 1.45 -11.18
CA TYR A 110 5.82 0.29 -11.59
C TYR A 110 5.34 -0.98 -10.89
N ALA A 111 5.64 -2.13 -11.48
CA ALA A 111 5.39 -3.43 -10.85
C ALA A 111 6.57 -4.38 -11.08
N ILE A 112 6.86 -5.21 -10.09
CA ILE A 112 7.87 -6.27 -10.16
C ILE A 112 7.41 -7.45 -9.30
N GLY A 113 7.85 -8.65 -9.65
CA GLY A 113 7.49 -9.84 -8.87
C GLY A 113 8.06 -9.79 -7.45
N PHE A 114 9.36 -9.58 -7.32
CA PHE A 114 10.06 -9.55 -6.04
C PHE A 114 11.16 -8.49 -6.05
N LEU A 115 11.43 -7.89 -4.88
CA LEU A 115 12.62 -7.06 -4.68
C LEU A 115 13.88 -7.91 -4.82
N ARG A 116 14.88 -7.37 -5.50
CA ARG A 116 16.19 -8.02 -5.71
C ARG A 116 17.32 -7.10 -5.31
#